data_ddd3efab27ed0d01a9aa3fccf9481ae5
#
_entry.id   ddd3efab27ed0d01a9aa3fccf9481ae5
#
_cell.length_a   1.000
_cell.length_b   1.000
_cell.length_c   1.000
_cell.angle_alpha   90.00
_cell.angle_beta   90.00
_cell.angle_gamma   90.00
#
_symmetry.space_group_name_H-M   'P 1'
#
loop_
_entity.id
_entity.type
_entity.pdbx_description
1 polymer ?
#
loop_
_entity_poly.entity_id
_entity_poly.type
_entity_poly.pdbx_seq_one_letter_code
_entity_poly.pdbx_strand_id
1 'polypeptide(L)'
;MIKITYKLILLLSLLAMTVTSFAASEAEYGKVSKAWTLHADGSQEYRSSMELTLFTHTAMNSTYGESFIVYNPDFQTLKIHSSYTRQKDGTIVKTPDNAFVEVLPRFAADAPAYNQLKEMVVVHTGLELGATIYLDYSIITKPGYYPALDINERLQETSPVKECKVSISVPENSPLAWQLLGSDAKASQATRNGAKEVSWTLRNLPASSREAFLPQNQDGIPRLIASSYSSNKEALSTLNKRFNTSGNYESKTFGSYITEKATSDEEKVNAIRNHVVNNMGYCAIPLACTGYSIRNVDTALRSAYGTLAEKTQLLNVLLNAVGIQSEVVAVYPGNLDIDACGLSTIKNLAVKATVAGKDKYLSAVSLAPSALTARGELDQVLTLNGTSIALQAEPTIIKENKAVSVSKNEAQNGFA
;
A
#
# COMPACT_ATOMS: atom_id res chain seq x y z
N MET A 1 60.24 0.52 23.19
CA MET A 1 59.30 1.64 22.98
C MET A 1 58.86 1.81 21.53
N ILE A 2 59.73 1.75 20.53
CA ILE A 2 59.37 1.99 19.10
C ILE A 2 58.34 0.98 18.53
N LYS A 3 58.34 -0.31 18.92
CA LYS A 3 57.36 -1.31 18.43
C LYS A 3 55.94 -1.12 18.94
N ILE A 4 55.73 -0.45 20.05
CA ILE A 4 54.39 -0.17 20.61
C ILE A 4 53.78 1.02 19.90
N THR A 5 54.59 2.01 19.52
CA THR A 5 54.12 3.20 18.79
C THR A 5 53.61 2.85 17.38
N TYR A 6 54.29 1.94 16.67
CA TYR A 6 53.82 1.48 15.34
C TYR A 6 52.52 0.71 15.40
N LYS A 7 52.29 -0.13 16.43
CA LYS A 7 51.03 -0.83 16.61
C LYS A 7 49.89 0.13 16.95
N LEU A 8 50.15 1.16 17.72
CA LEU A 8 49.14 2.18 18.08
C LEU A 8 48.76 3.04 16.88
N ILE A 9 49.73 3.42 16.04
CA ILE A 9 49.53 4.19 14.80
C ILE A 9 48.76 3.33 13.78
N LEU A 10 49.07 2.03 13.65
CA LEU A 10 48.34 1.11 12.77
C LEU A 10 46.90 0.90 13.25
N LEU A 11 46.68 0.82 14.56
CA LEU A 11 45.34 0.70 15.15
C LEU A 11 44.52 1.99 14.96
N LEU A 12 45.12 3.16 15.12
CA LEU A 12 44.48 4.45 14.84
C LEU A 12 44.18 4.63 13.35
N SER A 13 45.06 4.18 12.45
CA SER A 13 44.79 4.25 11.01
C SER A 13 43.68 3.26 10.56
N LEU A 14 43.60 2.08 11.17
CA LEU A 14 42.44 1.16 10.95
C LEU A 14 41.15 1.74 11.52
N LEU A 15 41.18 2.42 12.69
CA LEU A 15 39.98 3.09 13.22
C LEU A 15 39.54 4.30 12.36
N ALA A 16 40.49 5.00 11.73
CA ALA A 16 40.20 6.11 10.83
C ALA A 16 39.64 5.64 9.47
N MET A 17 39.82 4.37 9.10
CA MET A 17 39.25 3.78 7.87
C MET A 17 37.82 3.25 8.03
N THR A 18 37.26 3.25 9.23
CA THR A 18 35.82 3.03 9.44
C THR A 18 35.02 4.32 9.29
N VAL A 19 35.45 5.25 8.47
CA VAL A 19 34.56 6.25 7.92
C VAL A 19 33.62 5.44 7.02
N THR A 20 32.45 5.07 7.54
CA THR A 20 31.35 4.58 6.73
C THR A 20 31.21 5.58 5.59
N SER A 21 31.61 5.16 4.40
CA SER A 21 31.28 5.87 3.17
C SER A 21 29.77 5.83 3.07
N PHE A 22 29.09 6.80 3.66
CA PHE A 22 27.72 7.08 3.30
C PHE A 22 27.79 7.44 1.83
N ALA A 23 27.32 6.55 0.97
CA ALA A 23 27.10 6.90 -0.42
C ALA A 23 26.31 8.20 -0.41
N ALA A 24 26.85 9.25 -1.02
CA ALA A 24 26.19 10.55 -1.04
C ALA A 24 24.78 10.32 -1.62
N SER A 25 23.76 10.77 -0.91
CA SER A 25 22.38 10.63 -1.37
C SER A 25 22.23 11.35 -2.70
N GLU A 26 21.46 10.77 -3.63
CA GLU A 26 21.14 11.38 -4.92
C GLU A 26 20.36 12.69 -4.78
N ALA A 27 19.55 12.78 -3.72
CA ALA A 27 18.73 13.93 -3.37
C ALA A 27 18.45 13.94 -1.86
N GLU A 28 17.86 15.01 -1.35
CA GLU A 28 17.46 15.13 0.05
C GLU A 28 16.22 15.99 0.18
N TYR A 29 15.21 15.49 0.87
CA TYR A 29 14.06 16.29 1.26
C TYR A 29 14.43 17.18 2.45
N GLY A 30 14.44 18.50 2.24
CA GLY A 30 14.61 19.47 3.32
C GLY A 30 13.39 19.48 4.24
N LYS A 31 12.20 19.48 3.63
CA LYS A 31 10.90 19.38 4.32
C LYS A 31 9.91 18.55 3.52
N VAL A 32 9.11 17.78 4.27
CA VAL A 32 7.90 17.12 3.79
C VAL A 32 6.79 17.46 4.77
N SER A 33 5.61 17.83 4.27
CA SER A 33 4.44 18.03 5.10
C SER A 33 3.24 17.30 4.50
N LYS A 34 2.51 16.55 5.34
CA LYS A 34 1.30 15.81 4.95
C LYS A 34 0.21 16.12 5.97
N ALA A 35 -0.92 16.62 5.51
CA ALA A 35 -2.03 17.01 6.37
C ALA A 35 -3.34 16.43 5.86
N TRP A 36 -4.12 15.85 6.74
CA TRP A 36 -5.45 15.32 6.47
C TRP A 36 -6.47 16.08 7.31
N THR A 37 -7.52 16.54 6.66
CA THR A 37 -8.62 17.25 7.32
C THR A 37 -9.94 16.60 6.97
N LEU A 38 -10.72 16.22 7.97
CA LEU A 38 -12.13 15.90 7.86
C LEU A 38 -12.92 17.15 8.26
N HIS A 39 -13.75 17.67 7.36
CA HIS A 39 -14.61 18.81 7.63
C HIS A 39 -15.96 18.38 8.23
N ALA A 40 -16.65 19.31 8.86
CA ALA A 40 -17.95 19.04 9.50
C ALA A 40 -19.05 18.62 8.51
N ASP A 41 -18.93 19.01 7.23
CA ASP A 41 -19.85 18.61 6.16
C ASP A 41 -19.53 17.21 5.58
N GLY A 42 -18.48 16.53 6.07
CA GLY A 42 -18.01 15.24 5.61
C GLY A 42 -17.08 15.30 4.40
N SER A 43 -16.76 16.49 3.90
CA SER A 43 -15.68 16.63 2.89
C SER A 43 -14.33 16.38 3.55
N GLN A 44 -13.34 15.99 2.73
CA GLN A 44 -11.99 15.72 3.23
C GLN A 44 -10.96 16.47 2.38
N GLU A 45 -9.89 16.91 2.99
CA GLU A 45 -8.74 17.48 2.30
C GLU A 45 -7.48 16.73 2.69
N TYR A 46 -6.74 16.29 1.70
CA TYR A 46 -5.35 15.87 1.83
C TYR A 46 -4.46 16.95 1.23
N ARG A 47 -3.56 17.53 2.01
CA ARG A 47 -2.56 18.48 1.54
C ARG A 47 -1.18 17.91 1.70
N SER A 48 -0.37 18.01 0.67
CA SER A 48 1.04 17.58 0.67
C SER A 48 1.91 18.70 0.15
N SER A 49 3.06 18.92 0.82
CA SER A 49 4.09 19.81 0.32
C SER A 49 5.47 19.21 0.53
N MET A 50 6.40 19.52 -0.39
CA MET A 50 7.79 19.07 -0.33
C MET A 50 8.78 20.12 -0.78
N GLU A 51 9.98 20.06 -0.19
CA GLU A 51 11.21 20.75 -0.61
C GLU A 51 12.26 19.67 -0.86
N LEU A 52 12.67 19.46 -2.12
CA LEU A 52 13.59 18.39 -2.52
C LEU A 52 14.81 18.96 -3.24
N THR A 53 16.00 18.84 -2.68
CA THR A 53 17.25 19.27 -3.28
C THR A 53 17.92 18.12 -4.02
N LEU A 54 18.38 18.37 -5.25
CA LEU A 54 18.95 17.39 -6.17
C LEU A 54 20.47 17.47 -6.17
N PHE A 55 21.18 16.34 -6.03
CA PHE A 55 22.64 16.29 -5.96
C PHE A 55 23.29 15.54 -7.13
N THR A 56 22.53 14.79 -7.91
CA THR A 56 23.04 14.00 -9.04
C THR A 56 22.23 14.19 -10.31
N HIS A 57 22.84 13.92 -11.46
CA HIS A 57 22.13 13.92 -12.75
C HIS A 57 21.06 12.82 -12.83
N THR A 58 21.30 11.67 -12.20
CA THR A 58 20.32 10.59 -12.11
C THR A 58 19.06 11.05 -11.38
N ALA A 59 19.22 11.80 -10.27
CA ALA A 59 18.08 12.36 -9.54
C ALA A 59 17.23 13.27 -10.42
N MET A 60 17.84 14.10 -11.26
CA MET A 60 17.10 15.02 -12.15
C MET A 60 16.32 14.31 -13.26
N ASN A 61 16.90 13.24 -13.84
CA ASN A 61 16.39 12.68 -15.09
C ASN A 61 15.46 11.48 -14.91
N SER A 62 15.64 10.67 -13.87
CA SER A 62 14.93 9.40 -13.75
C SER A 62 14.14 9.22 -12.46
N THR A 63 14.47 9.96 -11.40
CA THR A 63 13.89 9.70 -10.09
C THR A 63 12.94 10.82 -9.64
N TYR A 64 13.31 12.09 -9.86
CA TYR A 64 12.60 13.24 -9.30
C TYR A 64 12.26 14.32 -10.33
N GLY A 65 12.44 14.04 -11.62
CA GLY A 65 12.05 14.96 -12.69
C GLY A 65 10.54 15.20 -12.79
N GLU A 66 9.76 14.28 -12.21
CA GLU A 66 8.30 14.30 -12.26
C GLU A 66 7.71 13.94 -10.89
N SER A 67 6.52 14.48 -10.60
CA SER A 67 5.68 14.09 -9.47
C SER A 67 4.33 13.60 -9.98
N PHE A 68 3.79 12.55 -9.35
CA PHE A 68 2.58 11.86 -9.78
C PHE A 68 1.50 11.96 -8.70
N ILE A 69 0.32 12.47 -9.05
CA ILE A 69 -0.79 12.69 -8.12
C ILE A 69 -2.05 12.05 -8.69
N VAL A 70 -2.48 10.93 -8.08
CA VAL A 70 -3.69 10.22 -8.51
C VAL A 70 -4.92 10.79 -7.81
N TYR A 71 -6.00 10.99 -8.55
CA TYR A 71 -7.28 11.45 -8.03
C TYR A 71 -8.45 11.03 -8.94
N ASN A 72 -9.67 11.12 -8.43
CA ASN A 72 -10.89 10.85 -9.18
C ASN A 72 -11.65 12.16 -9.41
N PRO A 73 -11.61 12.78 -10.59
CA PRO A 73 -12.21 14.10 -10.84
C PRO A 73 -13.73 14.15 -10.67
N ASP A 74 -14.44 13.01 -10.70
CA ASP A 74 -15.88 12.96 -10.43
C ASP A 74 -16.19 13.33 -8.97
N PHE A 75 -15.28 13.03 -8.06
CA PHE A 75 -15.46 13.19 -6.62
C PHE A 75 -14.36 14.02 -5.94
N GLN A 76 -13.27 14.28 -6.63
CA GLN A 76 -12.10 14.96 -6.06
C GLN A 76 -11.66 16.11 -6.94
N THR A 77 -11.18 17.18 -6.32
CA THR A 77 -10.57 18.33 -6.99
C THR A 77 -9.11 18.41 -6.58
N LEU A 78 -8.21 18.31 -7.55
CA LEU A 78 -6.79 18.60 -7.37
C LEU A 78 -6.57 20.11 -7.45
N LYS A 79 -5.88 20.67 -6.46
CA LYS A 79 -5.46 22.07 -6.43
C LYS A 79 -3.95 22.16 -6.23
N ILE A 80 -3.22 22.66 -7.22
CA ILE A 80 -1.81 22.98 -7.07
C ILE A 80 -1.71 24.40 -6.48
N HIS A 81 -1.12 24.52 -5.29
CA HIS A 81 -0.92 25.79 -4.61
C HIS A 81 0.36 26.47 -5.07
N SER A 82 1.44 25.69 -5.23
CA SER A 82 2.68 26.14 -5.82
C SER A 82 3.47 24.99 -6.42
N SER A 83 4.15 25.26 -7.53
CA SER A 83 5.12 24.36 -8.15
C SER A 83 6.22 25.20 -8.81
N TYR A 84 7.46 25.04 -8.36
CA TYR A 84 8.61 25.75 -8.89
C TYR A 84 9.91 25.07 -8.49
N THR A 85 10.99 25.41 -9.18
CA THR A 85 12.35 25.02 -8.84
C THR A 85 13.15 26.27 -8.46
N ARG A 86 13.82 26.25 -7.33
CA ARG A 86 14.84 27.23 -6.97
C ARG A 86 16.20 26.70 -7.39
N GLN A 87 16.85 27.36 -8.33
CA GLN A 87 18.18 27.02 -8.82
C GLN A 87 19.25 27.33 -7.76
N LYS A 88 20.45 26.84 -7.99
CA LYS A 88 21.58 26.99 -7.05
C LYS A 88 21.93 28.48 -6.78
N ASP A 89 21.77 29.34 -7.78
CA ASP A 89 22.01 30.78 -7.67
C ASP A 89 20.84 31.55 -7.02
N GLY A 90 19.75 30.84 -6.66
CA GLY A 90 18.54 31.41 -6.08
C GLY A 90 17.46 31.79 -7.08
N THR A 91 17.70 31.66 -8.38
CA THR A 91 16.71 31.92 -9.44
C THR A 91 15.50 30.99 -9.27
N ILE A 92 14.29 31.55 -9.37
CA ILE A 92 13.03 30.81 -9.29
C ILE A 92 12.50 30.53 -10.70
N VAL A 93 12.40 29.25 -11.04
CA VAL A 93 11.79 28.76 -12.27
C VAL A 93 10.41 28.18 -11.93
N LYS A 94 9.35 28.90 -12.27
CA LYS A 94 7.97 28.38 -12.09
C LYS A 94 7.71 27.24 -13.05
N THR A 95 7.00 26.23 -12.60
CA THR A 95 6.49 25.16 -13.47
C THR A 95 5.49 25.75 -14.46
N PRO A 96 5.73 25.67 -15.77
CA PRO A 96 4.83 26.23 -16.78
C PRO A 96 3.55 25.40 -16.92
N ASP A 97 2.46 26.00 -17.43
CA ASP A 97 1.15 25.35 -17.52
C ASP A 97 1.17 24.05 -18.34
N ASN A 98 1.99 23.96 -19.37
CA ASN A 98 2.13 22.77 -20.21
C ASN A 98 2.95 21.63 -19.54
N ALA A 99 3.49 21.85 -18.36
CA ALA A 99 4.17 20.84 -17.56
C ALA A 99 3.24 20.12 -16.55
N PHE A 100 1.95 20.46 -16.57
CA PHE A 100 0.91 19.76 -15.82
C PHE A 100 0.12 18.91 -16.82
N VAL A 101 0.32 17.59 -16.79
CA VAL A 101 -0.26 16.65 -17.76
C VAL A 101 -1.11 15.62 -17.05
N GLU A 102 -2.39 15.55 -17.41
CA GLU A 102 -3.28 14.50 -16.91
C GLU A 102 -3.23 13.27 -17.81
N VAL A 103 -2.98 12.12 -17.20
CA VAL A 103 -2.97 10.83 -17.85
C VAL A 103 -3.84 9.81 -17.10
N LEU A 104 -4.10 8.67 -17.69
CA LEU A 104 -4.68 7.53 -16.98
C LEU A 104 -3.60 6.87 -16.10
N PRO A 105 -3.86 6.61 -14.81
CA PRO A 105 -2.92 5.89 -13.96
C PRO A 105 -2.57 4.52 -14.55
N ARG A 106 -1.30 4.15 -14.54
CA ARG A 106 -0.83 2.90 -15.12
C ARG A 106 -1.57 1.65 -14.60
N PHE A 107 -1.92 1.64 -13.31
CA PHE A 107 -2.64 0.51 -12.71
C PHE A 107 -4.11 0.40 -13.20
N ALA A 108 -4.65 1.42 -13.87
CA ALA A 108 -5.99 1.42 -14.46
C ALA A 108 -5.99 1.20 -15.99
N ALA A 109 -4.82 1.03 -16.63
CA ALA A 109 -4.71 0.94 -18.09
C ALA A 109 -5.54 -0.20 -18.70
N ASP A 110 -5.61 -1.34 -18.02
CA ASP A 110 -6.36 -2.52 -18.48
C ASP A 110 -7.74 -2.65 -17.81
N ALA A 111 -8.26 -1.56 -17.24
CA ALA A 111 -9.50 -1.55 -16.48
C ALA A 111 -10.46 -0.43 -16.96
N PRO A 112 -11.11 -0.58 -18.12
CA PRO A 112 -11.96 0.47 -18.72
C PRO A 112 -13.05 1.03 -17.82
N ALA A 113 -13.56 0.23 -16.86
CA ALA A 113 -14.55 0.68 -15.86
C ALA A 113 -13.99 1.75 -14.89
N TYR A 114 -12.69 2.03 -14.94
CA TYR A 114 -11.99 2.97 -14.06
C TYR A 114 -11.26 4.07 -14.83
N ASN A 115 -11.62 4.30 -16.11
CA ASN A 115 -11.01 5.32 -16.96
C ASN A 115 -11.29 6.76 -16.49
N GLN A 116 -12.20 6.96 -15.53
CA GLN A 116 -12.42 8.25 -14.87
C GLN A 116 -11.26 8.65 -13.94
N LEU A 117 -10.43 7.70 -13.50
CA LEU A 117 -9.26 8.03 -12.68
C LEU A 117 -8.25 8.85 -13.49
N LYS A 118 -7.63 9.81 -12.84
CA LYS A 118 -6.59 10.66 -13.41
C LYS A 118 -5.32 10.61 -12.57
N GLU A 119 -4.20 10.71 -13.25
CA GLU A 119 -2.90 10.96 -12.64
C GLU A 119 -2.36 12.26 -13.20
N MET A 120 -2.22 13.27 -12.35
CA MET A 120 -1.53 14.50 -12.70
C MET A 120 -0.03 14.24 -12.64
N VAL A 121 0.62 14.37 -13.76
CA VAL A 121 2.09 14.39 -13.89
C VAL A 121 2.53 15.84 -13.84
N VAL A 122 3.29 16.21 -12.81
CA VAL A 122 3.93 17.52 -12.68
C VAL A 122 5.37 17.38 -13.12
N VAL A 123 5.70 17.89 -14.31
CA VAL A 123 7.05 17.87 -14.86
C VAL A 123 7.83 19.06 -14.30
N HIS A 124 8.85 18.79 -13.48
CA HIS A 124 9.67 19.82 -12.87
C HIS A 124 10.67 20.40 -13.88
N THR A 125 10.72 21.71 -13.99
CA THR A 125 11.55 22.45 -14.97
C THR A 125 12.64 23.25 -14.26
N GLY A 126 13.69 23.63 -14.99
CA GLY A 126 14.81 24.41 -14.43
C GLY A 126 15.72 23.59 -13.49
N LEU A 127 15.75 22.26 -13.67
CA LEU A 127 16.54 21.35 -12.83
C LEU A 127 18.03 21.50 -13.14
N GLU A 128 18.83 21.59 -12.09
CA GLU A 128 20.28 21.55 -12.11
C GLU A 128 20.83 20.94 -10.81
N LEU A 129 22.13 20.66 -10.77
CA LEU A 129 22.76 20.16 -9.55
C LEU A 129 22.73 21.21 -8.43
N GLY A 130 22.14 20.86 -7.30
CA GLY A 130 21.92 21.75 -6.17
C GLY A 130 20.61 22.55 -6.23
N ALA A 131 19.82 22.38 -7.28
CA ALA A 131 18.48 22.96 -7.34
C ALA A 131 17.53 22.30 -6.34
N THR A 132 16.55 23.06 -5.86
CA THR A 132 15.50 22.58 -4.94
C THR A 132 14.13 22.69 -5.59
N ILE A 133 13.44 21.56 -5.72
CA ILE A 133 12.05 21.46 -6.18
C ILE A 133 11.13 21.80 -5.02
N TYR A 134 10.11 22.62 -5.29
CA TYR A 134 9.01 22.94 -4.39
C TYR A 134 7.68 22.53 -5.04
N LEU A 135 6.91 21.69 -4.35
CA LEU A 135 5.56 21.32 -4.77
C LEU A 135 4.65 21.36 -3.55
N ASP A 136 3.50 22.03 -3.68
CA ASP A 136 2.44 22.11 -2.67
C ASP A 136 1.09 21.95 -3.37
N TYR A 137 0.30 20.95 -2.94
CA TYR A 137 -1.00 20.66 -3.53
C TYR A 137 -1.99 20.14 -2.49
N SER A 138 -3.28 20.25 -2.80
CA SER A 138 -4.37 19.61 -2.06
C SER A 138 -5.23 18.76 -2.99
N ILE A 139 -5.72 17.63 -2.45
CA ILE A 139 -6.82 16.86 -3.02
C ILE A 139 -8.03 17.07 -2.11
N ILE A 140 -9.06 17.74 -2.64
CA ILE A 140 -10.30 18.04 -1.92
C ILE A 140 -11.33 17.01 -2.37
N THR A 141 -11.83 16.21 -1.43
CA THR A 141 -12.77 15.12 -1.67
C THR A 141 -14.19 15.52 -1.24
N LYS A 142 -15.16 15.33 -2.12
CA LYS A 142 -16.59 15.60 -1.85
C LYS A 142 -17.13 14.74 -0.70
N PRO A 143 -18.09 15.24 0.08
CA PRO A 143 -18.76 14.44 1.11
C PRO A 143 -19.33 13.13 0.55
N GLY A 144 -19.18 12.05 1.30
CA GLY A 144 -19.73 10.74 0.98
C GLY A 144 -18.94 9.89 -0.01
N TYR A 145 -17.90 10.41 -0.64
CA TYR A 145 -16.98 9.59 -1.44
C TYR A 145 -16.18 8.63 -0.56
N TYR A 146 -15.52 9.15 0.44
CA TYR A 146 -14.95 8.33 1.51
C TYR A 146 -15.92 8.23 2.69
N PRO A 147 -16.15 7.02 3.21
CA PRO A 147 -17.10 6.83 4.33
C PRO A 147 -16.56 7.38 5.66
N ALA A 148 -15.25 7.52 5.80
CA ALA A 148 -14.57 8.08 6.96
C ALA A 148 -13.19 8.61 6.56
N LEU A 149 -12.55 9.42 7.40
CA LEU A 149 -11.13 9.70 7.27
C LEU A 149 -10.37 8.44 7.66
N ASP A 150 -9.50 7.97 6.77
CA ASP A 150 -8.82 6.68 6.90
C ASP A 150 -7.42 6.76 6.29
N ILE A 151 -6.41 6.69 7.14
CA ILE A 151 -5.02 6.99 6.81
C ILE A 151 -4.16 5.74 7.02
N ASN A 152 -3.33 5.45 6.03
CA ASN A 152 -2.31 4.43 6.06
C ASN A 152 -1.12 4.94 5.27
N GLU A 153 -0.27 5.75 5.90
CA GLU A 153 0.75 6.52 5.23
C GLU A 153 2.16 6.16 5.71
N ARG A 154 3.03 5.79 4.77
CA ARG A 154 4.47 5.69 5.00
C ARG A 154 5.06 7.09 5.04
N LEU A 155 5.90 7.36 6.05
CA LEU A 155 6.55 8.66 6.23
C LEU A 155 8.00 8.69 5.75
N GLN A 156 8.48 7.57 5.21
CA GLN A 156 9.77 7.46 4.52
C GLN A 156 9.60 7.79 3.04
N GLU A 157 10.51 8.58 2.52
CA GLU A 157 10.62 8.91 1.10
C GLU A 157 11.78 8.13 0.44
N THR A 158 11.92 8.25 -0.87
CA THR A 158 12.97 7.58 -1.64
C THR A 158 14.37 8.16 -1.42
N SER A 159 14.47 9.33 -0.79
CA SER A 159 15.69 9.97 -0.31
C SER A 159 15.54 10.40 1.15
N PRO A 160 16.62 10.69 1.88
CA PRO A 160 16.53 11.12 3.27
C PRO A 160 15.67 12.36 3.44
N VAL A 161 14.98 12.46 4.59
CA VAL A 161 14.12 13.60 4.94
C VAL A 161 14.64 14.27 6.21
N LYS A 162 15.00 15.55 6.14
CA LYS A 162 15.43 16.31 7.32
C LYS A 162 14.28 16.56 8.30
N GLU A 163 13.15 17.02 7.80
CA GLU A 163 11.97 17.28 8.61
C GLU A 163 10.71 16.82 7.89
N CYS A 164 9.95 15.93 8.53
CA CYS A 164 8.63 15.49 8.10
C CYS A 164 7.60 15.93 9.13
N LYS A 165 6.63 16.75 8.71
CA LYS A 165 5.48 17.15 9.54
C LYS A 165 4.23 16.45 9.04
N VAL A 166 3.52 15.83 9.97
CA VAL A 166 2.23 15.20 9.67
C VAL A 166 1.18 15.72 10.64
N SER A 167 -0.03 15.94 10.14
CA SER A 167 -1.15 16.40 10.98
C SER A 167 -2.47 15.80 10.51
N ILE A 168 -3.35 15.60 11.48
CA ILE A 168 -4.73 15.15 11.27
C ILE A 168 -5.63 16.16 11.98
N SER A 169 -6.64 16.66 11.28
CA SER A 169 -7.67 17.53 11.84
C SER A 169 -9.05 16.93 11.59
N VAL A 170 -9.85 16.79 12.63
CA VAL A 170 -11.23 16.29 12.56
C VAL A 170 -12.13 17.14 13.42
N PRO A 171 -13.46 17.23 13.16
CA PRO A 171 -14.41 17.87 14.07
C PRO A 171 -14.25 17.34 15.49
N GLU A 172 -14.37 18.21 16.48
CA GLU A 172 -14.12 17.90 17.89
C GLU A 172 -14.85 16.65 18.40
N ASN A 173 -16.08 16.45 17.93
CA ASN A 173 -16.92 15.32 18.33
C ASN A 173 -16.73 14.07 17.45
N SER A 174 -15.90 14.12 16.40
CA SER A 174 -15.64 12.96 15.55
C SER A 174 -14.72 11.98 16.28
N PRO A 175 -14.93 10.65 16.15
CA PRO A 175 -13.93 9.68 16.59
C PRO A 175 -12.60 9.92 15.87
N LEU A 176 -11.50 9.60 16.52
CA LEU A 176 -10.18 9.53 15.90
C LEU A 176 -9.29 8.61 16.72
N ALA A 177 -8.97 7.45 16.16
CA ALA A 177 -7.94 6.56 16.67
C ALA A 177 -6.70 6.67 15.76
N TRP A 178 -5.51 6.51 16.32
CA TRP A 178 -4.27 6.60 15.54
C TRP A 178 -3.13 5.82 16.19
N GLN A 179 -2.18 5.41 15.36
CA GLN A 179 -0.94 4.76 15.75
C GLN A 179 0.20 5.27 14.85
N LEU A 180 1.30 5.70 15.45
CA LEU A 180 2.55 5.99 14.73
C LEU A 180 3.53 4.87 15.00
N LEU A 181 3.86 4.11 13.97
CA LEU A 181 4.82 3.01 14.00
C LEU A 181 6.21 3.49 13.62
N GLY A 182 7.24 2.76 14.03
CA GLY A 182 8.63 2.96 13.60
C GLY A 182 9.21 4.35 13.95
N SER A 183 8.65 5.04 14.96
CA SER A 183 9.13 6.36 15.39
C SER A 183 8.78 6.63 16.86
N ASP A 184 9.69 7.30 17.56
CA ASP A 184 9.49 7.78 18.92
C ASP A 184 8.92 9.21 19.00
N ALA A 185 8.54 9.80 17.86
CA ALA A 185 7.97 11.14 17.81
C ALA A 185 6.67 11.23 18.62
N LYS A 186 6.60 12.22 19.48
CA LYS A 186 5.42 12.43 20.36
C LYS A 186 4.35 13.22 19.62
N ALA A 187 3.11 12.78 19.79
CA ALA A 187 1.96 13.52 19.30
C ALA A 187 1.78 14.84 20.06
N SER A 188 1.59 15.92 19.33
CA SER A 188 1.04 17.18 19.84
C SER A 188 -0.45 17.22 19.54
N GLN A 189 -1.26 17.49 20.56
CA GLN A 189 -2.72 17.56 20.43
C GLN A 189 -3.20 18.95 20.80
N ALA A 190 -4.14 19.48 20.03
CA ALA A 190 -4.78 20.76 20.28
C ALA A 190 -6.25 20.70 19.84
N THR A 191 -7.09 21.47 20.51
CA THR A 191 -8.47 21.74 20.06
C THR A 191 -8.58 23.22 19.75
N ARG A 192 -8.94 23.55 18.51
CA ARG A 192 -9.08 24.92 18.05
C ARG A 192 -10.27 25.03 17.09
N ASN A 193 -11.08 26.06 17.28
CA ASN A 193 -12.21 26.36 16.38
C ASN A 193 -13.15 25.17 16.14
N GLY A 194 -13.40 24.34 17.16
CA GLY A 194 -14.28 23.17 17.06
C GLY A 194 -13.66 21.97 16.33
N ALA A 195 -12.35 21.96 16.11
CA ALA A 195 -11.62 20.84 15.54
C ALA A 195 -10.56 20.32 16.51
N LYS A 196 -10.40 18.99 16.56
CA LYS A 196 -9.25 18.31 17.17
C LYS A 196 -8.14 18.21 16.13
N GLU A 197 -6.94 18.61 16.50
CA GLU A 197 -5.74 18.43 15.70
C GLU A 197 -4.75 17.55 16.46
N VAL A 198 -4.18 16.56 15.75
CA VAL A 198 -3.08 15.73 16.24
C VAL A 198 -1.94 15.85 15.22
N SER A 199 -0.73 16.15 15.70
CA SER A 199 0.41 16.35 14.79
C SER A 199 1.71 15.78 15.35
N TRP A 200 2.62 15.47 14.44
CA TRP A 200 3.96 14.95 14.72
C TRP A 200 4.99 15.66 13.88
N THR A 201 6.18 15.76 14.41
CA THR A 201 7.38 16.18 13.67
C THR A 201 8.44 15.12 13.80
N LEU A 202 8.76 14.48 12.67
CA LEU A 202 9.84 13.50 12.58
C LEU A 202 11.06 14.18 11.95
N ARG A 203 12.26 13.80 12.39
CA ARG A 203 13.50 14.40 11.89
C ARG A 203 14.50 13.34 11.49
N ASN A 204 15.33 13.67 10.47
CA ASN A 204 16.43 12.84 10.01
C ASN A 204 15.99 11.41 9.64
N LEU A 205 14.89 11.31 8.88
CA LEU A 205 14.42 10.03 8.39
C LEU A 205 15.37 9.51 7.30
N PRO A 206 15.82 8.25 7.39
CA PRO A 206 16.63 7.64 6.34
C PRO A 206 15.79 7.44 5.07
N ALA A 207 16.45 7.33 3.93
CA ALA A 207 15.81 6.90 2.69
C ALA A 207 15.16 5.51 2.84
N SER A 208 14.05 5.28 2.16
CA SER A 208 13.48 3.94 2.06
C SER A 208 14.41 3.02 1.30
N SER A 209 14.46 1.73 1.67
CA SER A 209 15.20 0.74 0.90
C SER A 209 14.58 0.56 -0.49
N ARG A 210 15.45 0.42 -1.49
CA ARG A 210 15.08 0.08 -2.87
C ARG A 210 15.20 -1.43 -3.15
N GLU A 211 15.51 -2.23 -2.13
CA GLU A 211 15.63 -3.67 -2.27
C GLU A 211 14.29 -4.30 -2.63
N ALA A 212 14.30 -5.21 -3.60
CA ALA A 212 13.13 -5.97 -3.98
C ALA A 212 12.78 -7.02 -2.90
N PHE A 213 11.50 -7.37 -2.81
CA PHE A 213 10.99 -8.43 -1.93
C PHE A 213 11.17 -8.21 -0.42
N LEU A 214 11.38 -7.00 0.02
CA LEU A 214 11.34 -6.69 1.46
C LEU A 214 9.94 -6.98 2.02
N PRO A 215 9.84 -7.50 3.25
CA PRO A 215 8.56 -7.68 3.93
C PRO A 215 7.81 -6.36 4.02
N GLN A 216 6.52 -6.37 3.70
CA GLN A 216 5.70 -5.15 3.74
C GLN A 216 5.48 -4.58 5.16
N ASN A 217 5.65 -5.44 6.18
CA ASN A 217 5.47 -5.11 7.59
C ASN A 217 6.82 -5.01 8.29
N GLN A 218 7.69 -4.10 7.87
CA GLN A 218 8.93 -3.85 8.60
C GLN A 218 8.66 -2.98 9.82
N ASP A 219 8.99 -3.52 11.00
CA ASP A 219 8.89 -2.84 12.31
C ASP A 219 9.85 -1.71 12.34
N GLY A 220 10.22 -0.89 11.83
CA GLY A 220 11.22 0.19 11.85
C GLY A 220 10.93 1.30 10.84
N ILE A 221 9.92 1.09 10.00
CA ILE A 221 9.55 2.10 9.00
C ILE A 221 8.51 3.04 9.61
N PRO A 222 8.80 4.35 9.69
CA PRO A 222 7.83 5.32 10.14
C PRO A 222 6.54 5.27 9.30
N ARG A 223 5.42 4.98 9.97
CA ARG A 223 4.11 4.81 9.32
C ARG A 223 3.02 5.35 10.21
N LEU A 224 2.17 6.21 9.67
CA LEU A 224 0.99 6.71 10.35
C LEU A 224 -0.24 5.92 9.93
N ILE A 225 -0.91 5.33 10.90
CA ILE A 225 -2.23 4.72 10.78
C ILE A 225 -3.20 5.59 11.55
N ALA A 226 -4.33 5.94 10.96
CA ALA A 226 -5.38 6.63 11.69
C ALA A 226 -6.74 6.41 11.04
N SER A 227 -7.80 6.46 11.86
CA SER A 227 -9.15 6.28 11.38
C SER A 227 -10.14 7.11 12.17
N SER A 228 -11.13 7.69 11.51
CA SER A 228 -12.28 8.33 12.13
C SER A 228 -13.51 7.42 12.22
N TYR A 229 -13.37 6.13 11.94
CA TYR A 229 -14.37 5.15 12.33
C TYR A 229 -14.41 5.03 13.87
N SER A 230 -15.59 4.75 14.43
CA SER A 230 -15.70 4.52 15.88
C SER A 230 -15.07 3.21 16.31
N SER A 231 -14.88 2.28 15.36
CA SER A 231 -14.21 0.99 15.57
C SER A 231 -13.88 0.35 14.22
N ASN A 232 -12.93 -0.60 14.22
CA ASN A 232 -12.65 -1.44 13.06
C ASN A 232 -13.88 -2.24 12.60
N LYS A 233 -14.74 -2.67 13.55
CA LYS A 233 -16.01 -3.34 13.24
C LYS A 233 -16.94 -2.46 12.40
N GLU A 234 -17.03 -1.16 12.69
CA GLU A 234 -17.79 -0.22 11.86
C GLU A 234 -17.20 -0.09 10.46
N ALA A 235 -15.88 0.03 10.36
CA ALA A 235 -15.18 0.06 9.08
C ALA A 235 -15.51 -1.17 8.22
N LEU A 236 -15.36 -2.37 8.79
CA LEU A 236 -15.67 -3.63 8.10
C LEU A 236 -17.15 -3.76 7.74
N SER A 237 -18.07 -3.35 8.63
CA SER A 237 -19.51 -3.31 8.33
C SER A 237 -19.81 -2.37 7.16
N THR A 238 -19.12 -1.24 7.07
CA THR A 238 -19.25 -0.29 5.96
C THR A 238 -18.76 -0.93 4.66
N LEU A 239 -17.63 -1.61 4.68
CA LEU A 239 -17.13 -2.37 3.52
C LEU A 239 -18.11 -3.48 3.14
N ASN A 240 -18.64 -4.24 4.11
CA ASN A 240 -19.58 -5.33 3.86
C ASN A 240 -20.83 -4.87 3.09
N LYS A 241 -21.35 -3.68 3.40
CA LYS A 241 -22.46 -3.08 2.66
C LYS A 241 -22.12 -2.75 1.20
N ARG A 242 -20.85 -2.61 0.86
CA ARG A 242 -20.39 -2.38 -0.52
C ARG A 242 -20.27 -3.67 -1.33
N PHE A 243 -20.18 -4.82 -0.67
CA PHE A 243 -20.27 -6.14 -1.31
C PHE A 243 -21.70 -6.42 -1.72
N ASN A 244 -22.14 -5.80 -2.82
CA ASN A 244 -23.49 -5.98 -3.34
C ASN A 244 -23.60 -7.34 -4.05
N THR A 245 -24.40 -8.24 -3.48
CA THR A 245 -24.69 -9.57 -4.03
C THR A 245 -26.03 -9.63 -4.76
N SER A 246 -26.75 -8.54 -4.90
CA SER A 246 -27.97 -8.49 -5.73
C SER A 246 -27.62 -8.58 -7.22
N GLY A 247 -28.49 -9.16 -8.03
CA GLY A 247 -28.26 -9.30 -9.47
C GLY A 247 -27.10 -10.25 -9.81
N ASN A 248 -26.95 -11.35 -9.07
CA ASN A 248 -25.90 -12.35 -9.25
C ASN A 248 -26.38 -13.63 -9.97
N TYR A 249 -27.38 -13.50 -10.81
CA TYR A 249 -27.99 -14.66 -11.51
C TYR A 249 -27.02 -15.32 -12.48
N GLU A 250 -26.32 -14.53 -13.29
CA GLU A 250 -25.32 -15.04 -14.26
C GLU A 250 -24.17 -15.74 -13.56
N SER A 251 -23.65 -15.13 -12.50
CA SER A 251 -22.56 -15.70 -11.72
C SER A 251 -22.94 -17.04 -11.09
N LYS A 252 -24.16 -17.15 -10.54
CA LYS A 252 -24.66 -18.43 -9.99
C LYS A 252 -24.78 -19.51 -11.06
N THR A 253 -25.39 -19.18 -12.20
CA THR A 253 -25.52 -20.12 -13.33
C THR A 253 -24.16 -20.55 -13.85
N PHE A 254 -23.23 -19.60 -13.95
CA PHE A 254 -21.86 -19.85 -14.39
C PHE A 254 -21.10 -20.76 -13.40
N GLY A 255 -21.25 -20.54 -12.09
CA GLY A 255 -20.67 -21.39 -11.07
C GLY A 255 -21.09 -22.87 -11.23
N SER A 256 -22.39 -23.11 -11.43
CA SER A 256 -22.91 -24.45 -11.71
C SER A 256 -22.33 -25.04 -13.00
N TYR A 257 -22.23 -24.25 -14.06
CA TYR A 257 -21.66 -24.68 -15.35
C TYR A 257 -20.20 -25.12 -15.24
N ILE A 258 -19.33 -24.30 -14.64
CA ILE A 258 -17.89 -24.63 -14.57
C ILE A 258 -17.58 -25.78 -13.61
N THR A 259 -18.53 -26.16 -12.76
CA THR A 259 -18.41 -27.28 -11.81
C THR A 259 -19.21 -28.51 -12.20
N GLU A 260 -19.84 -28.51 -13.37
CA GLU A 260 -20.72 -29.62 -13.82
C GLU A 260 -20.07 -31.02 -13.76
N LYS A 261 -18.77 -31.07 -14.05
CA LYS A 261 -17.99 -32.33 -14.04
C LYS A 261 -17.29 -32.63 -12.70
N ALA A 262 -17.39 -31.73 -11.73
CA ALA A 262 -16.75 -31.92 -10.45
C ALA A 262 -17.52 -32.95 -9.59
N THR A 263 -16.81 -33.91 -9.07
CA THR A 263 -17.37 -35.04 -8.28
C THR A 263 -17.20 -34.84 -6.78
N SER A 264 -16.38 -33.87 -6.37
CA SER A 264 -16.11 -33.53 -4.98
C SER A 264 -16.09 -32.02 -4.75
N ASP A 265 -16.25 -31.60 -3.50
CA ASP A 265 -16.17 -30.18 -3.13
C ASP A 265 -14.79 -29.59 -3.40
N GLU A 266 -13.71 -30.37 -3.25
CA GLU A 266 -12.36 -29.97 -3.62
C GLU A 266 -12.25 -29.65 -5.11
N GLU A 267 -12.81 -30.48 -5.97
CA GLU A 267 -12.82 -30.26 -7.42
C GLU A 267 -13.63 -29.02 -7.79
N LYS A 268 -14.80 -28.79 -7.14
CA LYS A 268 -15.58 -27.56 -7.34
C LYS A 268 -14.78 -26.32 -6.96
N VAL A 269 -14.16 -26.32 -5.78
CA VAL A 269 -13.32 -25.21 -5.33
C VAL A 269 -12.15 -24.94 -6.29
N ASN A 270 -11.48 -25.99 -6.74
CA ASN A 270 -10.35 -25.87 -7.67
C ASN A 270 -10.81 -25.32 -9.03
N ALA A 271 -11.93 -25.80 -9.58
CA ALA A 271 -12.48 -25.30 -10.86
C ALA A 271 -12.83 -23.81 -10.77
N ILE A 272 -13.58 -23.40 -9.72
CA ILE A 272 -13.98 -22.02 -9.51
C ILE A 272 -12.75 -21.12 -9.28
N ARG A 273 -11.85 -21.52 -8.39
CA ARG A 273 -10.65 -20.74 -8.08
C ARG A 273 -9.73 -20.59 -9.29
N ASN A 274 -9.55 -21.67 -10.06
CA ASN A 274 -8.77 -21.62 -11.30
C ASN A 274 -9.36 -20.62 -12.30
N HIS A 275 -10.69 -20.62 -12.47
CA HIS A 275 -11.34 -19.64 -13.35
C HIS A 275 -11.11 -18.20 -12.86
N VAL A 276 -11.41 -17.91 -11.59
CA VAL A 276 -11.29 -16.55 -11.03
C VAL A 276 -9.85 -16.04 -11.07
N VAL A 277 -8.86 -16.90 -10.81
CA VAL A 277 -7.45 -16.48 -10.79
C VAL A 277 -6.86 -16.35 -12.19
N ASN A 278 -7.05 -17.36 -13.05
CA ASN A 278 -6.33 -17.46 -14.33
C ASN A 278 -7.10 -16.93 -15.53
N ASN A 279 -8.44 -16.98 -15.51
CA ASN A 279 -9.25 -16.59 -16.67
C ASN A 279 -9.86 -15.18 -16.54
N MET A 280 -9.62 -14.52 -15.40
CA MET A 280 -10.04 -13.14 -15.19
C MET A 280 -8.83 -12.25 -14.91
N GLY A 281 -8.75 -11.14 -15.62
CA GLY A 281 -7.74 -10.11 -15.40
C GLY A 281 -7.77 -9.58 -13.95
N TYR A 282 -6.59 -9.31 -13.39
CA TYR A 282 -6.47 -8.64 -12.10
C TYR A 282 -6.01 -7.20 -12.30
N CYS A 283 -6.82 -6.25 -11.82
CA CYS A 283 -6.51 -4.83 -11.82
C CYS A 283 -6.13 -4.41 -10.40
N ALA A 284 -4.87 -4.04 -10.21
CA ALA A 284 -4.32 -3.66 -8.89
C ALA A 284 -4.73 -2.23 -8.48
N ILE A 285 -6.00 -1.88 -8.69
CA ILE A 285 -6.56 -0.57 -8.31
C ILE A 285 -6.79 -0.57 -6.80
N PRO A 286 -6.17 0.34 -6.05
CA PRO A 286 -6.43 0.48 -4.62
C PRO A 286 -7.91 0.78 -4.36
N LEU A 287 -8.49 0.14 -3.35
CA LEU A 287 -9.91 0.28 -3.03
C LEU A 287 -10.29 1.74 -2.68
N ALA A 288 -9.37 2.49 -2.08
CA ALA A 288 -9.56 3.91 -1.83
C ALA A 288 -9.71 4.75 -3.12
N CYS A 289 -9.03 4.38 -4.22
CA CYS A 289 -9.18 5.08 -5.51
C CYS A 289 -10.58 4.96 -6.11
N THR A 290 -11.37 3.98 -5.66
CA THR A 290 -12.76 3.78 -6.07
C THR A 290 -13.78 4.35 -5.06
N GLY A 291 -13.34 5.05 -4.02
CA GLY A 291 -14.20 5.46 -2.90
C GLY A 291 -14.80 4.26 -2.17
N TYR A 292 -14.09 3.14 -2.15
CA TYR A 292 -14.54 1.85 -1.62
C TYR A 292 -15.76 1.26 -2.35
N SER A 293 -16.04 1.71 -3.58
CA SER A 293 -17.07 1.11 -4.43
C SER A 293 -16.59 -0.21 -5.03
N ILE A 294 -17.51 -1.18 -5.11
CA ILE A 294 -17.27 -2.52 -5.64
C ILE A 294 -18.33 -2.78 -6.70
N ARG A 295 -17.92 -3.10 -7.93
CA ARG A 295 -18.87 -3.41 -9.01
C ARG A 295 -19.64 -4.70 -8.69
N ASN A 296 -20.86 -4.80 -9.23
CA ASN A 296 -21.66 -5.99 -9.11
C ASN A 296 -20.95 -7.22 -9.70
N VAL A 297 -21.17 -8.40 -9.11
CA VAL A 297 -20.48 -9.66 -9.48
C VAL A 297 -20.72 -10.07 -10.94
N ASP A 298 -21.95 -9.92 -11.46
CA ASP A 298 -22.25 -10.26 -12.86
C ASP A 298 -21.56 -9.28 -13.82
N THR A 299 -21.44 -8.02 -13.43
CA THR A 299 -20.67 -7.02 -14.19
C THR A 299 -19.17 -7.35 -14.23
N ALA A 300 -18.60 -7.74 -13.09
CA ALA A 300 -17.21 -8.19 -13.03
C ALA A 300 -16.97 -9.45 -13.85
N LEU A 301 -17.89 -10.44 -13.76
CA LEU A 301 -17.82 -11.66 -14.56
C LEU A 301 -17.85 -11.37 -16.06
N ARG A 302 -18.84 -10.58 -16.54
CA ARG A 302 -18.96 -10.22 -17.96
C ARG A 302 -17.78 -9.47 -18.52
N SER A 303 -17.17 -8.59 -17.71
CA SER A 303 -15.99 -7.83 -18.14
C SER A 303 -14.70 -8.65 -18.14
N ALA A 304 -14.70 -9.84 -17.54
CA ALA A 304 -13.57 -10.75 -17.41
C ALA A 304 -12.34 -10.12 -16.70
N TYR A 305 -12.54 -9.08 -15.89
CA TYR A 305 -11.50 -8.48 -15.03
C TYR A 305 -12.12 -7.89 -13.77
N GLY A 306 -11.29 -7.71 -12.75
CA GLY A 306 -11.72 -7.08 -11.51
C GLY A 306 -10.58 -6.66 -10.60
N THR A 307 -10.93 -5.77 -9.67
CA THR A 307 -10.07 -5.42 -8.52
C THR A 307 -10.00 -6.59 -7.55
N LEU A 308 -9.12 -6.51 -6.55
CA LEU A 308 -9.06 -7.54 -5.50
C LEU A 308 -10.43 -7.78 -4.85
N ALA A 309 -11.15 -6.72 -4.47
CA ALA A 309 -12.45 -6.84 -3.83
C ALA A 309 -13.50 -7.49 -4.75
N GLU A 310 -13.54 -7.10 -6.01
CA GLU A 310 -14.48 -7.65 -7.00
C GLU A 310 -14.23 -9.13 -7.28
N LYS A 311 -12.96 -9.51 -7.48
CA LYS A 311 -12.60 -10.93 -7.69
C LYS A 311 -12.86 -11.76 -6.44
N THR A 312 -12.60 -11.22 -5.25
CA THR A 312 -12.90 -11.90 -3.97
C THR A 312 -14.41 -12.11 -3.80
N GLN A 313 -15.22 -11.09 -4.11
CA GLN A 313 -16.68 -11.21 -4.08
C GLN A 313 -17.18 -12.25 -5.07
N LEU A 314 -16.68 -12.23 -6.30
CA LEU A 314 -17.04 -13.21 -7.31
C LEU A 314 -16.69 -14.63 -6.87
N LEU A 315 -15.48 -14.84 -6.36
CA LEU A 315 -15.06 -16.15 -5.82
C LEU A 315 -16.03 -16.63 -4.73
N ASN A 316 -16.39 -15.76 -3.79
CA ASN A 316 -17.34 -16.07 -2.72
C ASN A 316 -18.73 -16.43 -3.25
N VAL A 317 -19.25 -15.66 -4.21
CA VAL A 317 -20.58 -15.92 -4.81
C VAL A 317 -20.61 -17.23 -5.59
N LEU A 318 -19.56 -17.52 -6.38
CA LEU A 318 -19.46 -18.77 -7.13
C LEU A 318 -19.40 -20.00 -6.23
N LEU A 319 -18.63 -19.94 -5.13
CA LEU A 319 -18.53 -21.03 -4.15
C LEU A 319 -19.89 -21.29 -3.47
N ASN A 320 -20.53 -20.24 -2.97
CA ASN A 320 -21.86 -20.38 -2.35
C ASN A 320 -22.92 -20.91 -3.33
N ALA A 321 -22.83 -20.53 -4.62
CA ALA A 321 -23.77 -21.00 -5.65
C ALA A 321 -23.74 -22.53 -5.87
N VAL A 322 -22.61 -23.18 -5.60
CA VAL A 322 -22.42 -24.62 -5.76
C VAL A 322 -22.45 -25.38 -4.42
N GLY A 323 -22.93 -24.73 -3.37
CA GLY A 323 -23.12 -25.34 -2.04
C GLY A 323 -21.89 -25.35 -1.13
N ILE A 324 -20.81 -24.67 -1.52
CA ILE A 324 -19.64 -24.51 -0.64
C ILE A 324 -19.88 -23.31 0.28
N GLN A 325 -20.04 -23.55 1.58
CA GLN A 325 -20.19 -22.48 2.55
C GLN A 325 -18.91 -21.59 2.56
N SER A 326 -19.08 -20.32 2.27
CA SER A 326 -17.96 -19.38 2.22
C SER A 326 -18.35 -17.97 2.61
N GLU A 327 -17.36 -17.20 3.08
CA GLU A 327 -17.49 -15.79 3.45
C GLU A 327 -16.20 -15.01 3.11
N VAL A 328 -16.34 -13.71 2.84
CA VAL A 328 -15.21 -12.82 2.65
C VAL A 328 -14.60 -12.46 4.00
N VAL A 329 -13.28 -12.48 4.09
CA VAL A 329 -12.52 -12.08 5.26
C VAL A 329 -11.50 -11.01 4.90
N ALA A 330 -11.27 -10.07 5.83
CA ALA A 330 -10.25 -9.04 5.73
C ALA A 330 -9.00 -9.44 6.51
N VAL A 331 -7.84 -9.19 5.92
CA VAL A 331 -6.53 -9.49 6.50
C VAL A 331 -5.82 -8.19 6.81
N TYR A 332 -5.43 -8.01 8.06
CA TYR A 332 -4.67 -6.88 8.57
C TYR A 332 -3.27 -7.31 8.99
N PRO A 333 -2.26 -6.43 8.90
CA PRO A 333 -0.96 -6.70 9.49
C PRO A 333 -1.05 -6.96 11.00
N GLY A 334 -0.34 -7.99 11.49
CA GLY A 334 -0.43 -8.42 12.89
C GLY A 334 0.16 -7.45 13.91
N ASN A 335 1.06 -6.57 13.46
CA ASN A 335 1.72 -5.56 14.31
C ASN A 335 0.91 -4.26 14.48
N LEU A 336 -0.31 -4.19 13.94
CA LEU A 336 -1.17 -3.01 14.07
C LEU A 336 -2.11 -3.12 15.26
N ASP A 337 -2.33 -1.98 15.92
CA ASP A 337 -3.47 -1.82 16.81
C ASP A 337 -4.75 -1.78 15.97
N ILE A 338 -5.58 -2.80 16.11
CA ILE A 338 -6.79 -2.97 15.30
C ILE A 338 -7.79 -1.83 15.51
N ASP A 339 -7.79 -1.19 16.67
CA ASP A 339 -8.69 -0.08 16.98
C ASP A 339 -8.31 1.21 16.21
N ALA A 340 -7.05 1.33 15.79
CA ALA A 340 -6.61 2.42 14.92
C ALA A 340 -6.79 2.11 13.43
N CYS A 341 -7.16 0.88 13.07
CA CYS A 341 -7.26 0.44 11.69
C CYS A 341 -8.62 0.72 11.08
N GLY A 342 -8.61 1.36 9.92
CA GLY A 342 -9.75 1.48 9.03
C GLY A 342 -9.67 0.49 7.85
N LEU A 343 -10.27 0.87 6.73
CA LEU A 343 -10.25 0.07 5.50
C LEU A 343 -8.93 0.20 4.73
N SER A 344 -8.23 1.34 4.85
CA SER A 344 -6.95 1.60 4.19
C SER A 344 -5.83 0.69 4.67
N THR A 345 -5.99 0.10 5.86
CA THR A 345 -5.02 -0.83 6.46
C THR A 345 -5.25 -2.29 6.10
N ILE A 346 -6.34 -2.60 5.39
CA ILE A 346 -6.58 -3.95 4.87
C ILE A 346 -5.44 -4.32 3.91
N LYS A 347 -4.65 -5.31 4.30
CA LYS A 347 -3.53 -5.82 3.51
C LYS A 347 -4.01 -6.71 2.36
N ASN A 348 -5.07 -7.50 2.61
CA ASN A 348 -5.63 -8.42 1.65
C ASN A 348 -7.10 -8.73 1.97
N LEU A 349 -7.81 -9.17 0.95
CA LEU A 349 -9.13 -9.81 1.07
C LEU A 349 -9.01 -11.26 0.61
N ALA A 350 -9.61 -12.17 1.36
CA ALA A 350 -9.63 -13.59 1.03
C ALA A 350 -11.04 -14.16 1.20
N VAL A 351 -11.25 -15.37 0.70
CA VAL A 351 -12.48 -16.12 0.95
C VAL A 351 -12.15 -17.27 1.91
N LYS A 352 -12.78 -17.26 3.07
CA LYS A 352 -12.83 -18.42 3.96
C LYS A 352 -13.90 -19.37 3.44
N ALA A 353 -13.55 -20.61 3.11
CA ALA A 353 -14.45 -21.64 2.59
C ALA A 353 -14.35 -22.90 3.44
N THR A 354 -15.47 -23.51 3.80
CA THR A 354 -15.50 -24.78 4.52
C THR A 354 -15.60 -25.93 3.51
N VAL A 355 -14.55 -26.72 3.40
CA VAL A 355 -14.42 -27.84 2.45
C VAL A 355 -14.13 -29.12 3.22
N ALA A 356 -14.98 -30.12 3.06
CA ALA A 356 -14.87 -31.38 3.81
C ALA A 356 -14.72 -31.17 5.33
N GLY A 357 -15.44 -30.19 5.89
CA GLY A 357 -15.42 -29.87 7.32
C GLY A 357 -14.19 -29.12 7.81
N LYS A 358 -13.31 -28.63 6.89
CA LYS A 358 -12.13 -27.83 7.22
C LYS A 358 -12.21 -26.46 6.58
N ASP A 359 -11.80 -25.44 7.33
CA ASP A 359 -11.71 -24.08 6.82
C ASP A 359 -10.46 -23.91 5.95
N LYS A 360 -10.64 -23.35 4.76
CA LYS A 360 -9.58 -22.97 3.82
C LYS A 360 -9.68 -21.49 3.51
N TYR A 361 -8.54 -20.83 3.38
CA TYR A 361 -8.46 -19.43 3.03
C TYR A 361 -7.95 -19.29 1.59
N LEU A 362 -8.80 -18.80 0.71
CA LEU A 362 -8.58 -18.80 -0.73
C LEU A 362 -8.31 -17.37 -1.23
N SER A 363 -7.21 -17.19 -1.93
CA SER A 363 -6.94 -15.95 -2.67
C SER A 363 -7.69 -15.95 -4.00
N ALA A 364 -8.25 -14.81 -4.37
CA ALA A 364 -8.89 -14.57 -5.67
C ALA A 364 -7.89 -14.12 -6.76
N VAL A 365 -6.62 -13.91 -6.40
CA VAL A 365 -5.58 -13.40 -7.32
C VAL A 365 -4.34 -14.29 -7.40
N SER A 366 -4.29 -15.38 -6.65
CA SER A 366 -3.16 -16.31 -6.67
C SER A 366 -3.64 -17.74 -6.35
N LEU A 367 -3.11 -18.72 -7.08
CA LEU A 367 -3.31 -20.15 -6.80
C LEU A 367 -2.31 -20.70 -5.77
N ALA A 368 -1.32 -19.93 -5.36
CA ALA A 368 -0.41 -20.36 -4.32
C ALA A 368 -1.17 -20.80 -3.04
N PRO A 369 -0.65 -21.74 -2.26
CA PRO A 369 -1.18 -22.04 -0.95
C PRO A 369 -1.38 -20.76 -0.14
N SER A 370 -2.40 -20.71 0.69
CA SER A 370 -2.73 -19.53 1.45
C SER A 370 -1.54 -19.08 2.30
N ALA A 371 -1.00 -17.91 2.00
CA ALA A 371 0.05 -17.30 2.82
C ALA A 371 -0.46 -16.96 4.23
N LEU A 372 -1.78 -16.93 4.44
CA LEU A 372 -2.39 -16.63 5.74
C LEU A 372 -2.07 -17.70 6.78
N THR A 373 -2.14 -18.97 6.40
CA THR A 373 -1.83 -20.09 7.32
C THR A 373 -0.32 -20.27 7.53
N ALA A 374 0.49 -19.95 6.52
CA ALA A 374 1.95 -20.05 6.63
C ALA A 374 2.59 -18.92 7.46
N ARG A 375 1.87 -17.81 7.67
CA ARG A 375 2.33 -16.61 8.41
C ARG A 375 1.31 -16.15 9.46
N GLY A 376 0.46 -17.05 9.94
CA GLY A 376 -0.71 -16.73 10.76
C GLY A 376 -0.42 -15.98 12.06
N GLU A 377 0.79 -16.05 12.58
CA GLU A 377 1.21 -15.28 13.76
C GLU A 377 1.42 -13.78 13.47
N LEU A 378 1.59 -13.42 12.20
CA LEU A 378 1.93 -12.06 11.77
C LEU A 378 0.73 -11.26 11.22
N ASP A 379 -0.37 -11.92 10.91
CA ASP A 379 -1.55 -11.28 10.33
C ASP A 379 -2.78 -11.48 11.23
N GLN A 380 -3.65 -10.47 11.28
CA GLN A 380 -4.95 -10.54 11.93
C GLN A 380 -6.02 -10.76 10.86
N VAL A 381 -6.88 -11.74 11.04
CA VAL A 381 -7.97 -12.03 10.11
C VAL A 381 -9.30 -11.79 10.78
N LEU A 382 -10.16 -11.00 10.14
CA LEU A 382 -11.49 -10.68 10.62
C LEU A 382 -12.52 -10.97 9.53
N THR A 383 -13.69 -11.45 9.95
CA THR A 383 -14.86 -11.45 9.08
C THR A 383 -15.32 -10.02 8.82
N LEU A 384 -16.13 -9.79 7.79
CA LEU A 384 -16.65 -8.43 7.50
C LEU A 384 -17.68 -7.92 8.54
N ASN A 385 -18.05 -8.74 9.51
CA ASN A 385 -18.82 -8.29 10.67
C ASN A 385 -17.94 -7.93 11.89
N GLY A 386 -16.61 -8.00 11.73
CA GLY A 386 -15.64 -7.63 12.75
C GLY A 386 -15.28 -8.75 13.74
N THR A 387 -15.67 -10.00 13.47
CA THR A 387 -15.28 -11.14 14.31
C THR A 387 -13.86 -11.58 13.96
N SER A 388 -12.99 -11.60 14.96
CA SER A 388 -11.61 -12.09 14.80
C SER A 388 -11.61 -13.62 14.61
N ILE A 389 -10.75 -14.07 13.69
CA ILE A 389 -10.53 -15.48 13.39
C ILE A 389 -9.12 -15.84 13.85
N ALA A 390 -9.03 -16.79 14.81
CA ALA A 390 -7.76 -17.36 15.21
C ALA A 390 -7.26 -18.30 14.10
N LEU A 391 -6.15 -17.92 13.43
CA LEU A 391 -5.49 -18.79 12.47
C LEU A 391 -4.64 -19.82 13.22
N GLN A 392 -4.75 -21.08 12.82
CA GLN A 392 -3.80 -22.10 13.22
C GLN A 392 -2.73 -22.19 12.13
N ALA A 393 -1.50 -21.86 12.47
CA ALA A 393 -0.37 -22.04 11.57
C ALA A 393 -0.15 -23.54 11.31
N GLU A 394 -0.28 -23.97 10.06
CA GLU A 394 0.19 -25.29 9.67
C GLU A 394 1.69 -25.21 9.43
N PRO A 395 2.51 -26.00 10.13
CA PRO A 395 3.96 -26.00 9.92
C PRO A 395 4.27 -26.46 8.50
N THR A 396 4.87 -25.60 7.70
CA THR A 396 5.39 -26.00 6.39
C THR A 396 6.73 -26.70 6.59
N ILE A 397 6.77 -28.01 6.40
CA ILE A 397 8.01 -28.79 6.44
C ILE A 397 8.60 -28.78 5.02
N ILE A 398 9.67 -28.03 4.81
CA ILE A 398 10.47 -28.12 3.59
C ILE A 398 11.57 -29.16 3.83
N LYS A 399 11.51 -30.30 3.12
CA LYS A 399 12.58 -31.29 3.09
C LYS A 399 13.37 -31.09 1.81
N GLU A 400 14.56 -30.52 1.93
CA GLU A 400 15.49 -30.42 0.81
C GLU A 400 16.55 -31.51 0.91
N ASN A 401 16.60 -32.43 -0.04
CA ASN A 401 17.64 -33.47 -0.15
C ASN A 401 18.59 -33.05 -1.26
N LYS A 402 19.78 -32.55 -0.91
CA LYS A 402 20.86 -32.28 -1.87
C LYS A 402 21.83 -33.43 -1.89
N ALA A 403 21.94 -34.11 -3.03
CA ALA A 403 23.02 -35.08 -3.28
C ALA A 403 24.05 -34.41 -4.21
N VAL A 404 25.26 -34.20 -3.70
CA VAL A 404 26.38 -33.68 -4.48
C VAL A 404 27.34 -34.85 -4.72
N SER A 405 27.53 -35.24 -5.99
CA SER A 405 28.58 -36.17 -6.37
C SER A 405 29.71 -35.39 -7.05
N VAL A 406 30.92 -35.54 -6.52
CA VAL A 406 32.12 -34.94 -7.11
C VAL A 406 32.94 -36.10 -7.69
N SER A 407 33.12 -36.08 -9.02
CA SER A 407 34.03 -37.00 -9.68
C SER A 407 35.25 -36.25 -10.20
N LYS A 408 36.45 -36.79 -9.90
CA LYS A 408 37.69 -36.27 -10.47
C LYS A 408 37.83 -36.82 -11.89
N ASN A 409 37.84 -35.94 -12.88
CA ASN A 409 38.14 -36.32 -14.23
C ASN A 409 39.62 -36.07 -14.50
N GLU A 410 40.40 -37.14 -14.65
CA GLU A 410 41.85 -37.05 -14.83
C GLU A 410 42.26 -36.56 -16.22
N ALA A 411 41.32 -36.45 -17.15
CA ALA A 411 41.62 -36.08 -18.54
C ALA A 411 41.48 -34.61 -18.91
N GLN A 412 40.98 -33.75 -18.02
CA GLN A 412 40.77 -32.33 -18.32
C GLN A 412 41.11 -31.42 -17.13
N ASN A 413 42.05 -30.52 -17.32
CA ASN A 413 42.37 -29.42 -16.43
C ASN A 413 41.30 -28.31 -16.56
N GLY A 414 40.06 -28.57 -16.16
CA GLY A 414 38.97 -27.58 -16.16
C GLY A 414 38.08 -27.79 -14.97
N PHE A 415 37.79 -26.71 -14.24
CA PHE A 415 36.73 -26.71 -13.27
C PHE A 415 35.38 -26.73 -13.99
N ALA A 416 34.52 -27.68 -13.66
CA ALA A 416 33.13 -27.71 -14.11
C ALA A 416 32.28 -26.82 -13.18
#